data_ca55840e60958f11aca99aacd3cf84dd
#
_entry.id   ca55840e60958f11aca99aacd3cf84dd
#
_cell.length_a   1.000
_cell.length_b   1.000
_cell.length_c   1.000
_cell.angle_alpha   90.00
_cell.angle_beta   90.00
_cell.angle_gamma   90.00
#
_symmetry.space_group_name_H-M   'P 1'
#
loop_
_entity.id
_entity.type
_entity.pdbx_description
1 polymer ?
#
loop_
_entity_poly.entity_id
_entity_poly.type
_entity_poly.pdbx_seq_one_letter_code
_entity_poly.pdbx_strand_id
1 'polypeptide(L)'
;MKVLARIVVLGFFIFGLCLGTPAYGASPAATSRSAIDSEDLAGGNFAGQNLQGVEFSQVNLTNADLSGSDLRGAVFNSTLLEATNLHGADFSNGIAYLSKFTEADLTDAIFVEAILLRSTFENAKIDGADFSFAVLDGPQQKKLCAVATGVNPVTGIATADSLGC
;
A
#
# COMPACT_ATOMS: atom_id res chain seq x y z
N MET A 1 46.17 -37.68 -66.38
CA MET A 1 45.81 -36.26 -66.37
C MET A 1 44.59 -36.12 -65.54
N LYS A 2 44.72 -35.39 -64.45
CA LYS A 2 43.76 -35.33 -63.29
C LYS A 2 42.68 -34.29 -63.55
N VAL A 3 41.40 -34.70 -63.51
CA VAL A 3 40.27 -33.79 -63.56
C VAL A 3 39.73 -33.69 -62.18
N LEU A 4 39.90 -32.53 -61.55
CA LEU A 4 39.33 -32.21 -60.25
C LEU A 4 37.83 -31.90 -60.43
N ALA A 5 37.00 -32.72 -59.83
CA ALA A 5 35.59 -32.41 -59.68
C ALA A 5 35.40 -31.44 -58.48
N ARG A 6 34.90 -30.23 -58.79
CA ARG A 6 34.49 -29.24 -57.78
C ARG A 6 33.06 -29.59 -57.32
N ILE A 7 32.94 -29.99 -56.12
CA ILE A 7 31.67 -30.13 -55.44
C ILE A 7 31.19 -28.76 -54.98
N VAL A 8 30.15 -28.23 -55.60
CA VAL A 8 29.48 -27.02 -55.13
C VAL A 8 28.44 -27.44 -54.09
N VAL A 9 28.74 -27.15 -52.86
CA VAL A 9 27.76 -27.33 -51.76
C VAL A 9 26.88 -26.10 -51.74
N LEU A 10 25.64 -26.24 -52.26
CA LEU A 10 24.60 -25.24 -52.10
C LEU A 10 24.11 -25.29 -50.65
N GLY A 11 24.58 -24.39 -49.84
CA GLY A 11 24.03 -24.15 -48.53
C GLY A 11 22.64 -23.49 -48.64
N PHE A 12 21.60 -24.24 -48.34
CA PHE A 12 20.28 -23.70 -48.15
C PHE A 12 20.28 -22.95 -46.81
N PHE A 13 20.39 -21.62 -46.86
CA PHE A 13 20.06 -20.78 -45.72
C PHE A 13 18.54 -20.74 -45.56
N ILE A 14 18.00 -21.58 -44.70
CA ILE A 14 16.62 -21.43 -44.25
C ILE A 14 16.60 -20.22 -43.29
N PHE A 15 16.19 -19.10 -43.84
CA PHE A 15 15.87 -17.91 -43.05
C PHE A 15 14.56 -18.22 -42.31
N GLY A 16 14.68 -18.76 -41.10
CA GLY A 16 13.55 -18.95 -40.21
C GLY A 16 13.02 -17.57 -39.84
N LEU A 17 11.92 -17.13 -40.44
CA LEU A 17 11.11 -16.05 -39.91
C LEU A 17 10.58 -16.51 -38.55
N CYS A 18 11.23 -16.11 -37.46
CA CYS A 18 10.62 -16.02 -36.15
C CYS A 18 9.52 -14.95 -36.25
N LEU A 19 8.32 -15.38 -36.62
CA LEU A 19 7.11 -14.61 -36.32
C LEU A 19 7.01 -14.58 -34.80
N GLY A 20 7.58 -13.52 -34.21
CA GLY A 20 7.35 -13.18 -32.81
C GLY A 20 5.85 -13.03 -32.62
N THR A 21 5.23 -14.00 -32.00
CA THR A 21 3.90 -13.82 -31.45
C THR A 21 3.99 -12.62 -30.49
N PRO A 22 3.13 -11.59 -30.64
CA PRO A 22 3.04 -10.57 -29.65
C PRO A 22 2.75 -11.30 -28.33
N ALA A 23 3.66 -11.17 -27.36
CA ALA A 23 3.35 -11.53 -26.00
C ALA A 23 2.12 -10.67 -25.64
N TYR A 24 0.95 -11.29 -25.66
CA TYR A 24 -0.22 -10.73 -25.01
C TYR A 24 0.23 -10.49 -23.58
N GLY A 25 0.38 -9.21 -23.26
CA GLY A 25 0.69 -8.80 -21.91
C GLY A 25 -0.28 -9.53 -21.01
N ALA A 26 0.26 -10.36 -20.13
CA ALA A 26 -0.51 -10.91 -19.04
C ALA A 26 -1.18 -9.71 -18.39
N SER A 27 -2.50 -9.63 -18.48
CA SER A 27 -3.26 -8.76 -17.60
C SER A 27 -2.72 -9.02 -16.20
N PRO A 28 -2.42 -7.97 -15.42
CA PRO A 28 -2.09 -8.22 -14.03
C PRO A 28 -3.24 -9.07 -13.49
N ALA A 29 -2.90 -10.33 -13.20
CA ALA A 29 -3.84 -11.27 -12.64
C ALA A 29 -4.56 -10.53 -11.52
N ALA A 30 -5.88 -10.62 -11.51
CA ALA A 30 -6.69 -10.14 -10.39
C ALA A 30 -5.96 -10.56 -9.12
N THR A 31 -5.43 -9.57 -8.42
CA THR A 31 -4.58 -9.77 -7.26
C THR A 31 -5.42 -10.58 -6.27
N SER A 32 -5.15 -11.86 -6.17
CA SER A 32 -5.62 -12.63 -5.03
C SER A 32 -5.19 -11.82 -3.83
N ARG A 33 -6.13 -11.39 -2.97
CA ARG A 33 -5.81 -10.71 -1.73
C ARG A 33 -4.74 -11.54 -1.05
N SER A 34 -3.51 -11.05 -1.05
CA SER A 34 -2.46 -11.70 -0.30
C SER A 34 -2.75 -11.41 1.17
N ALA A 35 -3.05 -12.45 1.92
CA ALA A 35 -3.15 -12.35 3.36
C ALA A 35 -1.76 -12.59 3.94
N ILE A 36 -1.32 -11.67 4.79
CA ILE A 36 -0.11 -11.80 5.61
C ILE A 36 -0.62 -11.99 7.04
N ASP A 37 -0.38 -13.15 7.60
CA ASP A 37 -0.94 -13.53 8.91
C ASP A 37 0.17 -13.88 9.89
N SER A 38 0.07 -13.33 11.09
CA SER A 38 0.94 -13.62 12.24
C SER A 38 2.45 -13.45 11.98
N GLU A 39 2.83 -12.58 11.04
CA GLU A 39 4.23 -12.32 10.72
C GLU A 39 4.82 -11.17 11.54
N ASP A 40 6.12 -11.24 11.78
CA ASP A 40 6.89 -10.13 12.33
C ASP A 40 7.59 -9.38 11.20
N LEU A 41 7.01 -8.23 10.84
CA LEU A 41 7.51 -7.34 9.81
C LEU A 41 8.02 -6.02 10.42
N ALA A 42 8.40 -6.04 11.69
CA ALA A 42 8.90 -4.86 12.39
C ALA A 42 10.13 -4.27 11.67
N GLY A 43 10.12 -2.95 11.49
CA GLY A 43 11.17 -2.23 10.76
C GLY A 43 11.23 -2.52 9.26
N GLY A 44 10.25 -3.24 8.71
CA GLY A 44 10.16 -3.52 7.27
C GLY A 44 10.01 -2.27 6.42
N ASN A 45 10.55 -2.28 5.21
CA ASN A 45 10.42 -1.17 4.27
C ASN A 45 9.40 -1.50 3.17
N PHE A 46 8.27 -0.80 3.20
CA PHE A 46 7.16 -0.90 2.25
C PHE A 46 6.84 0.46 1.62
N ALA A 47 7.74 1.43 1.74
CA ALA A 47 7.54 2.79 1.23
C ALA A 47 7.22 2.80 -0.26
N GLY A 48 6.16 3.52 -0.65
CA GLY A 48 5.70 3.68 -2.02
C GLY A 48 5.20 2.40 -2.70
N GLN A 49 5.02 1.30 -1.97
CA GLN A 49 4.54 0.05 -2.56
C GLN A 49 3.03 0.06 -2.83
N ASN A 50 2.61 -0.74 -3.81
CA ASN A 50 1.20 -1.01 -4.04
C ASN A 50 0.76 -2.20 -3.17
N LEU A 51 0.03 -1.89 -2.11
CA LEU A 51 -0.50 -2.83 -1.12
C LEU A 51 -2.04 -2.81 -1.10
N GLN A 52 -2.65 -2.45 -2.23
CA GLN A 52 -4.11 -2.39 -2.33
C GLN A 52 -4.78 -3.71 -1.97
N GLY A 53 -5.73 -3.66 -1.05
CA GLY A 53 -6.50 -4.81 -0.62
C GLY A 53 -5.70 -5.91 0.06
N VAL A 54 -4.43 -5.67 0.44
CA VAL A 54 -3.64 -6.63 1.23
C VAL A 54 -4.25 -6.74 2.62
N GLU A 55 -4.33 -7.94 3.14
CA GLU A 55 -4.82 -8.21 4.48
C GLU A 55 -3.64 -8.54 5.41
N PHE A 56 -3.49 -7.74 6.47
CA PHE A 56 -2.52 -7.91 7.55
C PHE A 56 -3.27 -8.30 8.82
N SER A 57 -3.25 -9.56 9.18
CA SER A 57 -3.92 -10.07 10.37
C SER A 57 -2.92 -10.46 11.44
N GLN A 58 -2.99 -9.83 12.62
CA GLN A 58 -2.10 -10.07 13.75
C GLN A 58 -0.61 -9.86 13.44
N VAL A 59 -0.30 -8.96 12.51
CA VAL A 59 1.04 -8.65 12.04
C VAL A 59 1.70 -7.61 12.94
N ASN A 60 2.99 -7.73 13.17
CA ASN A 60 3.80 -6.71 13.81
C ASN A 60 4.50 -5.85 12.75
N LEU A 61 4.05 -4.60 12.60
CA LEU A 61 4.61 -3.57 11.71
C LEU A 61 5.29 -2.44 12.52
N THR A 62 5.63 -2.69 13.78
CA THR A 62 6.27 -1.67 14.64
C THR A 62 7.54 -1.11 13.96
N ASN A 63 7.66 0.21 13.91
CA ASN A 63 8.75 0.93 13.22
C ASN A 63 8.87 0.64 11.70
N ALA A 64 7.90 0.01 11.07
CA ALA A 64 7.94 -0.20 9.61
C ALA A 64 7.74 1.13 8.85
N ASP A 65 8.25 1.19 7.63
CA ASP A 65 8.06 2.32 6.72
C ASP A 65 7.03 1.97 5.64
N LEU A 66 5.85 2.57 5.75
CA LEU A 66 4.73 2.49 4.80
C LEU A 66 4.48 3.85 4.12
N SER A 67 5.45 4.77 4.19
CA SER A 67 5.28 6.12 3.66
C SER A 67 4.96 6.11 2.17
N GLY A 68 3.96 6.91 1.77
CA GLY A 68 3.53 7.04 0.38
C GLY A 68 3.01 5.75 -0.26
N SER A 69 2.77 4.69 0.51
CA SER A 69 2.23 3.44 -0.03
C SER A 69 0.75 3.56 -0.39
N ASP A 70 0.34 2.79 -1.39
CA ASP A 70 -1.05 2.65 -1.79
C ASP A 70 -1.68 1.49 -1.01
N LEU A 71 -2.39 1.82 0.07
CA LEU A 71 -3.06 0.90 0.99
C LEU A 71 -4.58 0.89 0.80
N ARG A 72 -5.09 1.37 -0.34
CA ARG A 72 -6.54 1.45 -0.58
C ARG A 72 -7.21 0.10 -0.43
N GLY A 73 -8.24 0.06 0.42
CA GLY A 73 -8.94 -1.17 0.73
C GLY A 73 -8.13 -2.21 1.49
N ALA A 74 -6.93 -1.89 1.96
CA ALA A 74 -6.15 -2.79 2.82
C ALA A 74 -6.85 -3.04 4.15
N VAL A 75 -6.57 -4.19 4.76
CA VAL A 75 -7.16 -4.59 6.04
C VAL A 75 -6.06 -4.79 7.08
N PHE A 76 -6.11 -4.02 8.15
CA PHE A 76 -5.32 -4.21 9.36
C PHE A 76 -6.23 -4.78 10.45
N ASN A 77 -6.06 -6.03 10.80
CA ASN A 77 -6.84 -6.68 11.85
C ASN A 77 -5.93 -7.09 13.01
N SER A 78 -6.11 -6.47 14.17
CA SER A 78 -5.25 -6.69 15.35
C SER A 78 -3.75 -6.47 15.06
N THR A 79 -3.45 -5.53 14.19
CA THR A 79 -2.09 -5.23 13.70
C THR A 79 -1.41 -4.22 14.61
N LEU A 80 -0.12 -4.44 14.90
CA LEU A 80 0.71 -3.49 15.63
C LEU A 80 1.36 -2.53 14.64
N LEU A 81 0.98 -1.26 14.69
CA LEU A 81 1.50 -0.16 13.86
C LEU A 81 2.17 0.90 14.76
N GLU A 82 2.78 0.46 15.86
CA GLU A 82 3.43 1.36 16.82
C GLU A 82 4.68 2.00 16.18
N ALA A 83 4.76 3.33 16.24
CA ALA A 83 5.83 4.12 15.62
C ALA A 83 6.03 3.85 14.11
N THR A 84 5.03 3.31 13.42
CA THR A 84 5.06 3.08 11.97
C THR A 84 4.99 4.41 11.22
N ASN A 85 5.79 4.54 10.17
CA ASN A 85 5.73 5.69 9.26
C ASN A 85 4.68 5.43 8.17
N LEU A 86 3.55 6.15 8.24
CA LEU A 86 2.46 6.15 7.26
C LEU A 86 2.32 7.52 6.58
N HIS A 87 3.38 8.37 6.63
CA HIS A 87 3.36 9.69 6.01
C HIS A 87 2.91 9.63 4.55
N GLY A 88 1.84 10.35 4.20
CA GLY A 88 1.30 10.40 2.84
C GLY A 88 0.78 9.08 2.27
N ALA A 89 0.58 8.06 3.09
CA ALA A 89 -0.02 6.80 2.64
C ALA A 89 -1.52 6.97 2.36
N ASP A 90 -2.03 6.28 1.34
CA ASP A 90 -3.47 6.26 1.00
C ASP A 90 -4.13 4.98 1.52
N PHE A 91 -4.87 5.10 2.61
CA PHE A 91 -5.65 4.04 3.25
C PHE A 91 -7.15 4.21 3.00
N SER A 92 -7.55 4.88 1.92
CA SER A 92 -8.97 5.07 1.59
C SER A 92 -9.70 3.74 1.48
N ASN A 93 -10.93 3.68 2.02
CA ASN A 93 -11.75 2.45 2.06
C ASN A 93 -11.08 1.28 2.80
N GLY A 94 -10.02 1.53 3.55
CA GLY A 94 -9.33 0.52 4.35
C GLY A 94 -10.10 0.16 5.62
N ILE A 95 -9.74 -0.96 6.23
CA ILE A 95 -10.30 -1.41 7.50
C ILE A 95 -9.17 -1.61 8.50
N ALA A 96 -9.17 -0.84 9.59
CA ALA A 96 -8.28 -1.07 10.72
C ALA A 96 -9.14 -1.38 11.96
N TYR A 97 -9.19 -2.64 12.31
CA TYR A 97 -9.97 -3.12 13.47
C TYR A 97 -9.05 -3.65 14.55
N LEU A 98 -9.22 -3.17 15.80
CA LEU A 98 -8.38 -3.54 16.95
C LEU A 98 -6.88 -3.27 16.72
N SER A 99 -6.52 -2.35 15.83
CA SER A 99 -5.13 -2.06 15.49
C SER A 99 -4.57 -0.89 16.30
N LYS A 100 -3.25 -0.86 16.47
CA LYS A 100 -2.58 0.13 17.31
C LYS A 100 -1.69 1.03 16.48
N PHE A 101 -2.07 2.31 16.37
CA PHE A 101 -1.29 3.37 15.72
C PHE A 101 -0.57 4.27 16.75
N THR A 102 -0.23 3.71 17.91
CA THR A 102 0.48 4.47 18.96
C THR A 102 1.79 5.03 18.41
N GLU A 103 2.01 6.34 18.58
CA GLU A 103 3.20 7.06 18.08
C GLU A 103 3.43 6.98 16.57
N ALA A 104 2.48 6.45 15.79
CA ALA A 104 2.61 6.39 14.33
C ALA A 104 2.66 7.79 13.70
N ASP A 105 3.40 7.91 12.61
CA ASP A 105 3.39 9.13 11.79
C ASP A 105 2.34 8.96 10.69
N LEU A 106 1.18 9.62 10.86
CA LEU A 106 0.06 9.66 9.91
C LEU A 106 -0.01 11.02 9.19
N THR A 107 1.07 11.82 9.23
CA THR A 107 1.12 13.12 8.59
C THR A 107 0.75 12.98 7.11
N ASP A 108 -0.18 13.81 6.63
CA ASP A 108 -0.67 13.83 5.26
C ASP A 108 -1.30 12.51 4.75
N ALA A 109 -1.51 11.52 5.61
CA ALA A 109 -2.14 10.27 5.24
C ALA A 109 -3.63 10.45 4.91
N ILE A 110 -4.19 9.57 4.06
CA ILE A 110 -5.57 9.63 3.61
C ILE A 110 -6.33 8.42 4.16
N PHE A 111 -7.34 8.67 5.01
CA PHE A 111 -8.23 7.68 5.62
C PHE A 111 -9.68 7.89 5.18
N VAL A 112 -9.89 8.39 3.96
CA VAL A 112 -11.24 8.66 3.43
C VAL A 112 -12.07 7.36 3.39
N GLU A 113 -13.27 7.39 3.99
CA GLU A 113 -14.17 6.23 4.08
C GLU A 113 -13.57 5.00 4.78
N ALA A 114 -12.49 5.16 5.56
CA ALA A 114 -11.87 4.07 6.29
C ALA A 114 -12.67 3.67 7.53
N ILE A 115 -12.65 2.39 7.89
CA ILE A 115 -13.25 1.86 9.13
C ILE A 115 -12.13 1.64 10.14
N LEU A 116 -12.11 2.46 11.20
CA LEU A 116 -11.03 2.51 12.20
C LEU A 116 -11.51 2.10 13.60
N LEU A 117 -12.53 1.26 13.68
CA LEU A 117 -13.18 0.88 14.92
C LEU A 117 -12.27 0.08 15.87
N ARG A 118 -12.33 0.42 17.16
CA ARG A 118 -11.55 -0.18 18.23
C ARG A 118 -10.02 -0.05 18.05
N SER A 119 -9.59 0.80 17.12
CA SER A 119 -8.18 1.11 16.95
C SER A 119 -7.77 2.29 17.82
N THR A 120 -6.49 2.36 18.17
CA THR A 120 -5.94 3.37 19.08
C THR A 120 -4.89 4.23 18.38
N PHE A 121 -4.86 5.54 18.73
CA PHE A 121 -4.02 6.55 18.09
C PHE A 121 -3.25 7.40 19.13
N GLU A 122 -2.88 6.82 20.26
CA GLU A 122 -2.16 7.53 21.31
C GLU A 122 -0.84 8.11 20.77
N ASN A 123 -0.67 9.43 20.89
CA ASN A 123 0.51 10.18 20.44
C ASN A 123 0.79 10.06 18.92
N ALA A 124 -0.15 9.60 18.11
CA ALA A 124 0.02 9.61 16.66
C ALA A 124 0.07 11.05 16.14
N LYS A 125 0.93 11.29 15.16
CA LYS A 125 0.97 12.55 14.43
C LYS A 125 -0.04 12.49 13.30
N ILE A 126 -0.94 13.47 13.24
CA ILE A 126 -2.05 13.51 12.26
C ILE A 126 -2.10 14.83 11.48
N ASP A 127 -1.05 15.63 11.52
CA ASP A 127 -1.01 16.92 10.81
C ASP A 127 -1.26 16.70 9.31
N GLY A 128 -2.25 17.37 8.74
CA GLY A 128 -2.65 17.18 7.34
C GLY A 128 -3.32 15.84 7.01
N ALA A 129 -3.59 14.96 7.96
CA ALA A 129 -4.29 13.71 7.67
C ALA A 129 -5.77 13.96 7.34
N ASP A 130 -6.33 13.23 6.36
CA ASP A 130 -7.73 13.33 5.96
C ASP A 130 -8.53 12.11 6.44
N PHE A 131 -9.47 12.33 7.36
CA PHE A 131 -10.40 11.33 7.90
C PHE A 131 -11.83 11.49 7.38
N SER A 132 -12.02 12.12 6.22
CA SER A 132 -13.35 12.37 5.66
C SER A 132 -14.16 11.06 5.56
N PHE A 133 -15.34 11.07 6.16
CA PHE A 133 -16.27 9.91 6.20
C PHE A 133 -15.67 8.65 6.88
N ALA A 134 -14.54 8.77 7.57
CA ALA A 134 -14.00 7.64 8.34
C ALA A 134 -14.88 7.31 9.55
N VAL A 135 -14.97 6.03 9.87
CA VAL A 135 -15.73 5.54 11.03
C VAL A 135 -14.78 5.29 12.20
N LEU A 136 -14.87 6.15 13.20
CA LEU A 136 -14.09 6.14 14.44
C LEU A 136 -14.99 5.93 15.66
N ASP A 137 -14.40 5.36 16.74
CA ASP A 137 -15.06 5.42 18.05
C ASP A 137 -15.04 6.85 18.58
N GLY A 138 -16.16 7.33 19.12
CA GLY A 138 -16.28 8.71 19.59
C GLY A 138 -15.18 9.18 20.56
N PRO A 139 -14.72 8.36 21.52
CA PRO A 139 -13.58 8.73 22.38
C PRO A 139 -12.27 8.95 21.59
N GLN A 140 -12.01 8.17 20.53
CA GLN A 140 -10.82 8.34 19.69
C GLN A 140 -10.96 9.61 18.84
N GLN A 141 -12.10 9.80 18.18
CA GLN A 141 -12.37 11.03 17.41
C GLN A 141 -12.14 12.28 18.28
N LYS A 142 -12.64 12.32 19.51
CA LYS A 142 -12.45 13.45 20.41
C LYS A 142 -10.99 13.70 20.75
N LYS A 143 -10.18 12.63 20.91
CA LYS A 143 -8.72 12.77 21.17
C LYS A 143 -8.00 13.32 19.93
N LEU A 144 -8.34 12.83 18.74
CA LEU A 144 -7.76 13.30 17.49
C LEU A 144 -8.13 14.76 17.22
N CYS A 145 -9.39 15.15 17.47
CA CYS A 145 -9.82 16.55 17.37
C CYS A 145 -8.99 17.51 18.25
N ALA A 146 -8.51 17.05 19.39
CA ALA A 146 -7.72 17.90 20.29
C ALA A 146 -6.33 18.27 19.72
N VAL A 147 -5.84 17.52 18.74
CA VAL A 147 -4.50 17.69 18.12
C VAL A 147 -4.57 17.86 16.61
N ALA A 148 -5.78 17.94 16.03
CA ALA A 148 -5.98 18.06 14.59
C ALA A 148 -5.48 19.40 14.08
N THR A 149 -4.50 19.38 13.19
CA THR A 149 -3.91 20.54 12.51
C THR A 149 -3.62 20.22 11.05
N GLY A 150 -3.33 21.24 10.26
CA GLY A 150 -2.93 21.09 8.87
C GLY A 150 -4.06 20.85 7.88
N VAL A 151 -3.68 20.80 6.62
CA VAL A 151 -4.54 20.59 5.45
C VAL A 151 -3.89 19.53 4.59
N ASN A 152 -4.62 18.49 4.22
CA ASN A 152 -4.08 17.43 3.37
C ASN A 152 -3.65 17.99 2.00
N PRO A 153 -2.40 17.74 1.57
CA PRO A 153 -1.89 18.32 0.32
C PRO A 153 -2.50 17.71 -0.93
N VAL A 154 -3.12 16.53 -0.82
CA VAL A 154 -3.73 15.81 -1.95
C VAL A 154 -5.22 16.12 -2.05
N THR A 155 -5.96 16.02 -0.93
CA THR A 155 -7.42 16.20 -0.90
C THR A 155 -7.84 17.65 -0.69
N GLY A 156 -6.96 18.48 -0.13
CA GLY A 156 -7.24 19.87 0.21
C GLY A 156 -8.17 20.05 1.42
N ILE A 157 -8.44 19.00 2.17
CA ILE A 157 -9.33 19.02 3.34
C ILE A 157 -8.50 19.24 4.62
N ALA A 158 -8.98 20.12 5.50
CA ALA A 158 -8.35 20.32 6.80
C ALA A 158 -8.63 19.12 7.71
N THR A 159 -7.62 18.69 8.46
CA THR A 159 -7.74 17.52 9.37
C THR A 159 -8.90 17.69 10.36
N ALA A 160 -9.05 18.86 10.96
CA ALA A 160 -10.14 19.13 11.87
C ALA A 160 -11.54 19.01 11.21
N ASP A 161 -11.67 19.54 9.98
CA ASP A 161 -12.93 19.46 9.23
C ASP A 161 -13.27 18.01 8.87
N SER A 162 -12.27 17.24 8.43
CA SER A 162 -12.44 15.81 8.07
C SER A 162 -12.88 14.94 9.25
N LEU A 163 -12.46 15.30 10.47
CA LEU A 163 -12.86 14.64 11.71
C LEU A 163 -14.22 15.11 12.25
N GLY A 164 -14.78 16.20 11.71
CA GLY A 164 -16.00 16.80 12.22
C GLY A 164 -15.83 17.48 13.59
N CYS A 165 -14.65 18.04 13.81
CA CYS A 165 -14.37 18.77 15.05
C CYS A 165 -15.13 20.10 15.07
#